data_4db476ee8c00302dd104eb087f051e1d
#
_entry.id   4db476ee8c00302dd104eb087f051e1d
#
_cell.length_a   1.000
_cell.length_b   1.000
_cell.length_c   1.000
_cell.angle_alpha   90.00
_cell.angle_beta   90.00
_cell.angle_gamma   90.00
#
_symmetry.space_group_name_H-M   'P 1'
#
loop_
_entity.id
_entity.type
_entity.pdbx_description
1 polymer ?
#
loop_
_entity_poly.entity_id
_entity_poly.type
_entity_poly.pdbx_seq_one_letter_code
_entity_poly.pdbx_strand_id
1 'polypeptide(L)'
;MFTRRSLLSAAAIAPIAGAPALLRAQSWFAGYPFALGVTSGDPAPDGFVIWTKLAPRPFEPHGGMPMTPIPVKWEVAADDRFRTIVAGGEATARPELGHSVHVEVTGLQPDRPYWYRFALGNDQSTRGRARTLPLASASPKLLKFGVAGCQNYQDGLFTAFRHLAREDDLAFVYHYGDFIYEYSQRGPDYDKDGLPGPQVRDHIGQDCYDLADYRLRYAQYLSDYDLQAARCRHSWFPTFDDHEVANNWVGDIDARGAPADAFRMRRAAGMQAWYEYMPVRAAMAPRSEMIGTMYRQARFGDLLSIDFLDTRTFRTDQPCGDNFKPACAEMAATQAQVISAEEEGWLARNLARRDAKWNCLAQQVMMMALDRRNSTDAAEPIYNMDTWAGYKVQRRRLLGRMKGLDNVVVLTGDEHQNFAGLLDDGTKPVAVEFVSTSISSGGDGSDLRPGSDIILKNNTQLKFINDQRGYLTCEVTPDAWTTRAMVMDQVSAPGGQIRTRATMTVPRGAPGLSIS
;
A
#
# COMPACT_ATOMS: atom_id res chain seq x y z
N MET A 1 -62.29 -48.16 59.14
CA MET A 1 -61.53 -49.40 58.74
C MET A 1 -61.50 -49.41 57.25
N PHE A 2 -60.39 -48.96 56.63
CA PHE A 2 -60.25 -49.07 55.19
C PHE A 2 -58.80 -49.46 54.89
N THR A 3 -58.71 -50.58 54.17
CA THR A 3 -57.48 -51.21 53.74
C THR A 3 -56.93 -50.61 52.47
N ARG A 4 -55.61 -50.42 52.44
CA ARG A 4 -54.87 -49.98 51.28
C ARG A 4 -54.74 -51.09 50.25
N ARG A 5 -54.97 -50.80 48.99
CA ARG A 5 -54.48 -51.62 47.87
C ARG A 5 -53.77 -50.75 46.89
N SER A 6 -52.51 -51.09 46.70
CA SER A 6 -51.52 -50.48 45.79
C SER A 6 -51.88 -50.85 44.36
N LEU A 7 -51.93 -49.90 43.45
CA LEU A 7 -51.87 -50.10 42.00
C LEU A 7 -50.53 -49.57 41.47
N LEU A 8 -49.75 -50.55 41.04
CA LEU A 8 -48.54 -50.28 40.26
C LEU A 8 -48.96 -49.98 38.82
N SER A 9 -48.78 -48.74 38.38
CA SER A 9 -48.87 -48.36 36.96
C SER A 9 -47.47 -48.40 36.37
N ALA A 10 -47.23 -49.33 35.45
CA ALA A 10 -46.05 -49.38 34.63
C ALA A 10 -46.07 -48.25 33.60
N ALA A 11 -45.18 -47.28 33.75
CA ALA A 11 -44.92 -46.25 32.73
C ALA A 11 -44.06 -46.86 31.62
N ALA A 12 -44.63 -47.02 30.43
CA ALA A 12 -43.87 -47.33 29.23
C ALA A 12 -43.02 -46.15 28.80
N ILE A 13 -41.71 -46.25 28.87
CA ILE A 13 -40.76 -45.30 28.30
C ILE A 13 -40.74 -45.55 26.79
N ALA A 14 -41.36 -44.70 26.02
CA ALA A 14 -41.20 -44.64 24.58
C ALA A 14 -39.82 -44.02 24.27
N PRO A 15 -38.99 -44.60 23.39
CA PRO A 15 -37.75 -43.96 22.96
C PRO A 15 -38.11 -42.76 22.09
N ILE A 16 -37.76 -41.55 22.55
CA ILE A 16 -37.77 -40.36 21.69
C ILE A 16 -36.61 -40.58 20.71
N ALA A 17 -36.98 -41.06 19.51
CA ALA A 17 -36.07 -41.00 18.38
C ALA A 17 -35.82 -39.53 18.06
N GLY A 18 -34.73 -39.01 18.56
CA GLY A 18 -34.19 -37.70 18.19
C GLY A 18 -33.92 -37.71 16.68
N ALA A 19 -34.81 -37.13 15.90
CA ALA A 19 -34.47 -36.75 14.54
C ALA A 19 -33.23 -35.90 14.61
N PRO A 20 -32.19 -36.15 13.78
CA PRO A 20 -31.07 -35.24 13.73
C PRO A 20 -31.64 -33.86 13.34
N ALA A 21 -31.56 -32.92 14.24
CA ALA A 21 -31.79 -31.53 13.92
C ALA A 21 -30.80 -31.23 12.78
N LEU A 22 -31.29 -31.19 11.56
CA LEU A 22 -30.63 -30.53 10.47
C LEU A 22 -30.47 -29.09 10.95
N LEU A 23 -29.31 -28.80 11.57
CA LEU A 23 -28.83 -27.46 11.74
C LEU A 23 -28.79 -26.89 10.33
N ARG A 24 -29.89 -26.26 9.91
CA ARG A 24 -29.89 -25.35 8.78
C ARG A 24 -28.82 -24.35 9.15
N ALA A 25 -27.71 -24.45 8.47
CA ALA A 25 -26.63 -23.47 8.57
C ALA A 25 -27.28 -22.15 8.15
N GLN A 26 -27.57 -21.34 9.15
CA GLN A 26 -28.23 -20.05 8.99
C GLN A 26 -27.12 -19.11 8.54
N SER A 27 -27.29 -18.41 7.41
CA SER A 27 -26.48 -17.25 7.09
C SER A 27 -26.55 -16.30 8.28
N TRP A 28 -25.42 -15.92 8.82
CA TRP A 28 -25.38 -15.03 10.00
C TRP A 28 -25.91 -13.64 9.68
N PHE A 29 -25.88 -13.27 8.38
CA PHE A 29 -26.25 -11.93 7.89
C PHE A 29 -27.11 -12.03 6.63
N ALA A 30 -27.85 -10.96 6.34
CA ALA A 30 -28.67 -10.83 5.13
C ALA A 30 -27.83 -10.64 3.84
N GLY A 31 -26.48 -10.46 3.94
CA GLY A 31 -25.55 -10.28 2.84
C GLY A 31 -24.28 -11.11 3.00
N TYR A 32 -23.47 -11.18 1.94
CA TYR A 32 -22.21 -11.90 1.94
C TYR A 32 -21.19 -11.20 2.85
N PRO A 33 -20.69 -11.84 3.92
CA PRO A 33 -19.90 -11.15 4.93
C PRO A 33 -18.51 -10.70 4.45
N PHE A 34 -17.92 -11.37 3.45
CA PHE A 34 -16.58 -11.08 2.93
C PHE A 34 -16.62 -10.21 1.67
N ALA A 35 -17.58 -9.27 1.59
CA ALA A 35 -17.82 -8.46 0.39
C ALA A 35 -16.61 -7.56 -0.01
N LEU A 36 -15.73 -7.24 0.93
CA LEU A 36 -14.51 -6.45 0.69
C LEU A 36 -13.27 -7.32 0.35
N GLY A 37 -13.48 -8.62 0.15
CA GLY A 37 -12.45 -9.54 -0.29
C GLY A 37 -11.46 -9.95 0.81
N VAL A 38 -10.33 -10.48 0.36
CA VAL A 38 -9.21 -10.95 1.20
C VAL A 38 -7.89 -10.46 0.62
N THR A 39 -6.89 -10.33 1.48
CA THR A 39 -5.52 -10.02 1.05
C THR A 39 -4.50 -10.61 2.02
N SER A 40 -3.25 -10.70 1.60
CA SER A 40 -2.11 -11.02 2.47
C SER A 40 -1.06 -9.92 2.41
N GLY A 41 -0.27 -9.80 3.46
CA GLY A 41 0.80 -8.81 3.49
C GLY A 41 1.89 -9.11 4.50
N ASP A 42 2.86 -8.22 4.53
CA ASP A 42 4.04 -8.29 5.39
C ASP A 42 4.64 -9.70 5.47
N PRO A 43 4.92 -10.35 4.32
CA PRO A 43 5.50 -11.69 4.33
C PRO A 43 6.85 -11.72 5.04
N ALA A 44 7.11 -12.84 5.70
CA ALA A 44 8.36 -13.20 6.39
C ALA A 44 8.80 -14.60 5.96
N PRO A 45 10.01 -15.05 6.31
CA PRO A 45 10.46 -16.40 5.93
C PRO A 45 9.60 -17.53 6.48
N ASP A 46 8.96 -17.31 7.63
CA ASP A 46 8.14 -18.32 8.32
C ASP A 46 6.64 -18.03 8.30
N GLY A 47 6.19 -16.99 7.56
CA GLY A 47 4.77 -16.64 7.55
C GLY A 47 4.43 -15.33 6.86
N PHE A 48 3.20 -14.87 7.07
CA PHE A 48 2.64 -13.63 6.53
C PHE A 48 1.37 -13.25 7.31
N VAL A 49 0.89 -12.05 7.09
CA VAL A 49 -0.44 -11.63 7.54
C VAL A 49 -1.48 -12.05 6.51
N ILE A 50 -2.59 -12.65 6.93
CA ILE A 50 -3.81 -12.76 6.12
C ILE A 50 -4.89 -11.85 6.70
N TRP A 51 -5.63 -11.22 5.82
CA TRP A 51 -6.58 -10.19 6.16
C TRP A 51 -7.94 -10.41 5.47
N THR A 52 -9.00 -10.09 6.20
CA THR A 52 -10.36 -9.86 5.68
C THR A 52 -11.09 -8.87 6.58
N LYS A 53 -12.28 -8.46 6.15
CA LYS A 53 -13.18 -7.62 6.95
C LYS A 53 -14.61 -8.09 6.74
N LEU A 54 -15.37 -8.24 7.83
CA LEU A 54 -16.78 -8.54 7.74
C LEU A 54 -17.56 -7.25 7.44
N ALA A 55 -18.20 -7.23 6.28
CA ALA A 55 -18.99 -6.10 5.82
C ALA A 55 -20.10 -6.57 4.86
N PRO A 56 -21.17 -7.25 5.36
CA PRO A 56 -22.24 -7.75 4.51
C PRO A 56 -22.99 -6.64 3.75
N ARG A 57 -22.91 -5.40 4.21
CA ARG A 57 -23.42 -4.19 3.56
C ARG A 57 -22.39 -3.08 3.70
N PRO A 58 -21.35 -3.06 2.85
CA PRO A 58 -20.14 -2.25 3.04
C PRO A 58 -20.37 -0.76 3.24
N PHE A 59 -21.43 -0.19 2.67
CA PHE A 59 -21.73 1.25 2.70
C PHE A 59 -22.68 1.66 3.83
N GLU A 60 -23.16 0.71 4.61
CA GLU A 60 -23.94 0.99 5.80
C GLU A 60 -23.04 1.20 7.04
N PRO A 61 -23.54 1.87 8.08
CA PRO A 61 -22.78 2.01 9.33
C PRO A 61 -22.25 0.65 9.83
N HIS A 62 -20.99 0.63 10.23
CA HIS A 62 -20.27 -0.59 10.67
C HIS A 62 -20.24 -1.73 9.61
N GLY A 63 -20.46 -1.43 8.32
CA GLY A 63 -20.54 -2.44 7.26
C GLY A 63 -21.78 -3.34 7.37
N GLY A 64 -22.81 -2.92 8.09
CA GLY A 64 -24.01 -3.72 8.40
C GLY A 64 -23.77 -4.79 9.47
N MET A 65 -22.70 -4.70 10.25
CA MET A 65 -22.37 -5.62 11.33
C MET A 65 -22.97 -5.17 12.67
N PRO A 66 -23.36 -6.11 13.57
CA PRO A 66 -23.71 -5.78 14.93
C PRO A 66 -22.48 -5.36 15.75
N MET A 67 -22.69 -4.58 16.81
CA MET A 67 -21.62 -4.13 17.71
C MET A 67 -21.21 -5.22 18.71
N THR A 68 -20.94 -6.42 18.20
CA THR A 68 -20.50 -7.59 18.98
C THR A 68 -19.32 -8.28 18.30
N PRO A 69 -18.37 -8.86 19.05
CA PRO A 69 -17.29 -9.65 18.49
C PRO A 69 -17.82 -10.90 17.76
N ILE A 70 -17.28 -11.20 16.60
CA ILE A 70 -17.69 -12.34 15.75
C ILE A 70 -16.47 -13.25 15.52
N PRO A 71 -16.54 -14.56 15.86
CA PRO A 71 -15.50 -15.52 15.54
C PRO A 71 -15.48 -15.85 14.05
N VAL A 72 -14.32 -15.81 13.43
CA VAL A 72 -14.08 -16.09 12.01
C VAL A 72 -13.03 -17.19 11.90
N LYS A 73 -13.36 -18.27 11.22
CA LYS A 73 -12.43 -19.36 10.94
C LYS A 73 -11.51 -18.98 9.78
N TRP A 74 -10.28 -19.45 9.85
CA TRP A 74 -9.31 -19.27 8.77
C TRP A 74 -8.49 -20.55 8.55
N GLU A 75 -8.07 -20.76 7.32
CA GLU A 75 -7.23 -21.89 6.91
C GLU A 75 -6.17 -21.42 5.92
N VAL A 76 -5.00 -22.06 6.02
CA VAL A 76 -3.88 -21.94 5.08
C VAL A 76 -3.54 -23.32 4.56
N ALA A 77 -3.40 -23.45 3.24
CA ALA A 77 -3.10 -24.69 2.55
C ALA A 77 -1.81 -24.61 1.73
N ALA A 78 -1.14 -25.74 1.55
CA ALA A 78 0.01 -25.87 0.66
C ALA A 78 -0.38 -26.04 -0.82
N ASP A 79 -1.66 -26.15 -1.13
CA ASP A 79 -2.19 -26.29 -2.48
C ASP A 79 -3.50 -25.50 -2.69
N ASP A 80 -3.77 -25.10 -3.94
CA ASP A 80 -4.90 -24.27 -4.34
C ASP A 80 -6.28 -24.94 -4.16
N ARG A 81 -6.31 -26.28 -3.98
CA ARG A 81 -7.51 -27.07 -3.77
C ARG A 81 -7.81 -27.35 -2.30
N PHE A 82 -6.96 -26.81 -1.39
CA PHE A 82 -7.11 -27.00 0.06
C PHE A 82 -7.17 -28.48 0.49
N ARG A 83 -6.38 -29.35 -0.15
CA ARG A 83 -6.25 -30.76 0.24
C ARG A 83 -5.29 -30.94 1.42
N THR A 84 -4.26 -30.07 1.48
CA THR A 84 -3.23 -30.10 2.50
C THR A 84 -3.28 -28.79 3.31
N ILE A 85 -4.08 -28.80 4.38
CA ILE A 85 -4.12 -27.69 5.32
C ILE A 85 -2.86 -27.74 6.18
N VAL A 86 -2.12 -26.63 6.24
CA VAL A 86 -0.86 -26.52 7.00
C VAL A 86 -0.98 -25.62 8.22
N ALA A 87 -1.96 -24.74 8.26
CA ALA A 87 -2.32 -23.92 9.42
C ALA A 87 -3.81 -23.58 9.39
N GLY A 88 -4.39 -23.33 10.54
CA GLY A 88 -5.78 -22.94 10.66
C GLY A 88 -6.14 -22.59 12.09
N GLY A 89 -7.24 -21.92 12.28
CA GLY A 89 -7.71 -21.48 13.59
C GLY A 89 -8.94 -20.60 13.51
N GLU A 90 -9.15 -19.84 14.57
CA GLU A 90 -10.22 -18.88 14.70
C GLU A 90 -9.63 -17.53 15.13
N ALA A 91 -10.14 -16.44 14.56
CA ALA A 91 -9.81 -15.08 14.93
C ALA A 91 -11.09 -14.30 15.19
N THR A 92 -11.02 -13.29 16.04
CA THR A 92 -12.19 -12.51 16.42
C THR A 92 -12.25 -11.20 15.64
N ALA A 93 -13.27 -11.03 14.81
CA ALA A 93 -13.61 -9.75 14.20
C ALA A 93 -14.26 -8.86 15.27
N ARG A 94 -13.60 -7.75 15.64
CA ARG A 94 -14.01 -6.86 16.73
C ARG A 94 -14.63 -5.56 16.21
N PRO A 95 -15.74 -5.08 16.79
CA PRO A 95 -16.39 -3.83 16.36
C PRO A 95 -15.46 -2.60 16.51
N GLU A 96 -14.57 -2.58 17.52
CA GLU A 96 -13.60 -1.50 17.75
C GLU A 96 -12.65 -1.32 16.55
N LEU A 97 -12.34 -2.42 15.85
CA LEU A 97 -11.55 -2.44 14.63
C LEU A 97 -12.41 -2.59 13.37
N GLY A 98 -13.66 -2.12 13.42
CA GLY A 98 -14.58 -2.19 12.29
C GLY A 98 -14.78 -3.60 11.74
N HIS A 99 -14.66 -4.64 12.58
CA HIS A 99 -14.74 -6.06 12.20
C HIS A 99 -13.68 -6.50 11.19
N SER A 100 -12.52 -5.84 11.12
CA SER A 100 -11.36 -6.35 10.40
C SER A 100 -10.73 -7.54 11.16
N VAL A 101 -10.14 -8.45 10.39
CA VAL A 101 -9.46 -9.64 10.89
C VAL A 101 -8.04 -9.62 10.35
N HIS A 102 -7.06 -9.59 11.25
CA HIS A 102 -5.65 -9.76 10.95
C HIS A 102 -5.17 -11.03 11.62
N VAL A 103 -4.62 -11.96 10.83
CA VAL A 103 -4.01 -13.18 11.37
C VAL A 103 -2.56 -13.23 10.96
N GLU A 104 -1.66 -13.16 11.92
CA GLU A 104 -0.23 -13.41 11.69
C GLU A 104 0.02 -14.92 11.66
N VAL A 105 0.07 -15.47 10.46
CA VAL A 105 0.38 -16.88 10.26
C VAL A 105 1.88 -17.08 10.40
N THR A 106 2.31 -18.06 11.19
CA THR A 106 3.72 -18.38 11.44
C THR A 106 3.95 -19.90 11.34
N GLY A 107 5.22 -20.33 11.35
CA GLY A 107 5.60 -21.75 11.33
C GLY A 107 5.53 -22.37 9.92
N LEU A 108 5.41 -21.56 8.88
CA LEU A 108 5.43 -22.01 7.50
C LEU A 108 6.86 -22.20 6.98
N GLN A 109 6.99 -22.98 5.90
CA GLN A 109 8.29 -23.15 5.24
C GLN A 109 8.64 -21.92 4.38
N PRO A 110 9.91 -21.51 4.30
CA PRO A 110 10.34 -20.35 3.53
C PRO A 110 10.28 -20.58 2.02
N ASP A 111 10.18 -19.46 1.29
CA ASP A 111 10.23 -19.37 -0.18
C ASP A 111 9.19 -20.24 -0.88
N ARG A 112 7.96 -20.31 -0.36
CA ARG A 112 6.88 -21.15 -0.89
C ARG A 112 5.57 -20.39 -1.05
N PRO A 113 4.77 -20.70 -2.08
CA PRO A 113 3.41 -20.24 -2.21
C PRO A 113 2.49 -21.00 -1.24
N TYR A 114 1.47 -20.32 -0.74
CA TYR A 114 0.39 -20.84 0.07
C TYR A 114 -0.93 -20.22 -0.37
N TRP A 115 -2.04 -20.90 -0.06
CA TRP A 115 -3.39 -20.41 -0.30
C TRP A 115 -4.13 -20.29 1.02
N TYR A 116 -4.96 -19.29 1.16
CA TYR A 116 -5.72 -19.07 2.39
C TYR A 116 -7.16 -18.69 2.09
N ARG A 117 -8.03 -18.90 3.07
CA ARG A 117 -9.44 -18.50 3.05
C ARG A 117 -9.95 -18.26 4.45
N PHE A 118 -11.06 -17.54 4.53
CA PHE A 118 -11.85 -17.35 5.75
C PHE A 118 -13.21 -18.00 5.61
N ALA A 119 -13.83 -18.34 6.75
CA ALA A 119 -15.18 -18.90 6.78
C ALA A 119 -15.97 -18.37 7.97
N LEU A 120 -17.27 -18.13 7.76
CA LEU A 120 -18.21 -17.71 8.78
C LEU A 120 -19.55 -18.42 8.53
N GLY A 121 -19.91 -19.38 9.39
CA GLY A 121 -21.04 -20.27 9.13
C GLY A 121 -20.84 -21.06 7.84
N ASN A 122 -21.73 -20.88 6.86
CA ASN A 122 -21.63 -21.50 5.53
C ASN A 122 -20.90 -20.64 4.50
N ASP A 123 -20.67 -19.37 4.81
CA ASP A 123 -20.03 -18.45 3.89
C ASP A 123 -18.53 -18.66 3.91
N GLN A 124 -17.93 -18.76 2.72
CA GLN A 124 -16.48 -18.79 2.54
C GLN A 124 -16.04 -17.58 1.74
N SER A 125 -14.88 -17.01 2.11
CA SER A 125 -14.26 -15.94 1.34
C SER A 125 -13.73 -16.45 -0.01
N THR A 126 -13.41 -15.51 -0.90
CA THR A 126 -12.49 -15.77 -2.02
C THR A 126 -11.20 -16.41 -1.50
N ARG A 127 -10.58 -17.26 -2.31
CA ARG A 127 -9.26 -17.85 -1.98
C ARG A 127 -8.19 -16.83 -2.29
N GLY A 128 -7.37 -16.50 -1.29
CA GLY A 128 -6.18 -15.69 -1.48
C GLY A 128 -4.94 -16.55 -1.69
N ARG A 129 -3.91 -15.98 -2.30
CA ARG A 129 -2.58 -16.54 -2.44
C ARG A 129 -1.56 -15.66 -1.71
N ALA A 130 -0.62 -16.29 -1.02
CA ALA A 130 0.49 -15.64 -0.35
C ALA A 130 1.80 -16.37 -0.65
N ARG A 131 2.93 -15.73 -0.40
CA ARG A 131 4.25 -16.38 -0.50
C ARG A 131 5.09 -15.97 0.71
N THR A 132 5.75 -16.95 1.33
CA THR A 132 6.78 -16.68 2.36
C THR A 132 8.08 -16.20 1.69
N LEU A 133 8.85 -15.38 2.41
CA LEU A 133 10.16 -14.94 1.95
C LEU A 133 11.19 -16.09 2.02
N PRO A 134 12.28 -16.02 1.24
CA PRO A 134 13.42 -16.90 1.47
C PRO A 134 14.10 -16.61 2.81
N LEU A 135 14.84 -17.58 3.34
CA LEU A 135 15.69 -17.36 4.51
C LEU A 135 16.77 -16.29 4.19
N ALA A 136 17.21 -15.56 5.21
CA ALA A 136 18.28 -14.57 5.06
C ALA A 136 19.60 -15.17 4.52
N SER A 137 19.86 -16.46 4.79
CA SER A 137 21.03 -17.21 4.29
C SER A 137 20.87 -17.75 2.86
N ALA A 138 19.67 -17.62 2.26
CA ALA A 138 19.43 -18.08 0.89
C ALA A 138 20.04 -17.13 -0.13
N SER A 139 20.35 -17.65 -1.33
CA SER A 139 20.89 -16.88 -2.47
C SER A 139 19.94 -16.99 -3.68
N PRO A 140 18.78 -16.33 -3.65
CA PRO A 140 17.85 -16.32 -4.77
C PRO A 140 18.52 -15.78 -6.04
N LYS A 141 18.16 -16.36 -7.21
CA LYS A 141 18.70 -15.94 -8.50
C LYS A 141 17.81 -14.93 -9.20
N LEU A 142 16.55 -14.86 -8.80
CA LEU A 142 15.54 -14.01 -9.39
C LEU A 142 14.51 -13.63 -8.35
N LEU A 143 14.11 -12.37 -8.36
CA LEU A 143 12.97 -11.85 -7.63
C LEU A 143 12.17 -10.95 -8.57
N LYS A 144 10.84 -11.13 -8.62
CA LYS A 144 9.92 -10.24 -9.32
C LYS A 144 8.91 -9.65 -8.36
N PHE A 145 8.60 -8.37 -8.50
CA PHE A 145 7.56 -7.71 -7.70
C PHE A 145 6.95 -6.52 -8.45
N GLY A 146 5.77 -6.09 -8.00
CA GLY A 146 5.07 -4.92 -8.53
C GLY A 146 5.23 -3.71 -7.62
N VAL A 147 5.09 -2.51 -8.20
CA VAL A 147 5.04 -1.22 -7.47
C VAL A 147 3.84 -0.43 -7.98
N ALA A 148 2.92 -0.06 -7.10
CA ALA A 148 1.66 0.58 -7.46
C ALA A 148 1.20 1.54 -6.34
N GLY A 149 0.31 2.48 -6.65
CA GLY A 149 -0.31 3.40 -5.69
C GLY A 149 -1.07 4.53 -6.39
N CYS A 150 -1.48 5.55 -5.65
CA CYS A 150 -2.19 6.72 -6.15
C CYS A 150 -3.42 6.35 -6.99
N GLN A 151 -4.41 5.71 -6.37
CA GLN A 151 -5.59 5.22 -7.05
C GLN A 151 -6.83 6.07 -6.79
N ASN A 152 -6.87 7.33 -7.27
CA ASN A 152 -8.05 8.17 -7.10
C ASN A 152 -9.27 7.55 -7.78
N TYR A 153 -10.30 7.23 -6.98
CA TYR A 153 -11.52 6.59 -7.44
C TYR A 153 -12.29 7.43 -8.45
N GLN A 154 -12.25 8.75 -8.31
CA GLN A 154 -13.00 9.66 -9.17
C GLN A 154 -12.37 9.84 -10.56
N ASP A 155 -11.04 9.65 -10.66
CA ASP A 155 -10.29 9.96 -11.89
C ASP A 155 -10.29 8.82 -12.90
N GLY A 156 -10.56 7.59 -12.46
CA GLY A 156 -10.49 6.45 -13.36
C GLY A 156 -10.96 5.13 -12.75
N LEU A 157 -11.05 4.13 -13.61
CA LEU A 157 -11.28 2.73 -13.23
C LEU A 157 -9.94 2.10 -12.80
N PHE A 158 -10.02 1.10 -11.92
CA PHE A 158 -8.84 0.41 -11.42
C PHE A 158 -8.38 -0.74 -12.34
N THR A 159 -8.58 -0.58 -13.66
CA THR A 159 -8.26 -1.61 -14.67
C THR A 159 -6.79 -2.04 -14.65
N ALA A 160 -5.87 -1.15 -14.26
CA ALA A 160 -4.46 -1.49 -14.08
C ALA A 160 -4.27 -2.62 -13.05
N PHE A 161 -5.05 -2.67 -11.97
CA PHE A 161 -5.02 -3.78 -11.00
C PHE A 161 -5.50 -5.11 -11.59
N ARG A 162 -6.44 -5.10 -12.54
CA ARG A 162 -6.80 -6.33 -13.29
C ARG A 162 -5.61 -6.93 -14.02
N HIS A 163 -4.78 -6.09 -14.62
CA HIS A 163 -3.56 -6.53 -15.30
C HIS A 163 -2.50 -6.96 -14.29
N LEU A 164 -2.31 -6.20 -13.20
CA LEU A 164 -1.38 -6.57 -12.13
C LEU A 164 -1.74 -7.94 -11.50
N ALA A 165 -3.04 -8.24 -11.34
CA ALA A 165 -3.50 -9.54 -10.86
C ALA A 165 -3.12 -10.72 -11.78
N ARG A 166 -2.82 -10.44 -13.05
CA ARG A 166 -2.41 -11.44 -14.05
C ARG A 166 -0.92 -11.55 -14.23
N GLU A 167 -0.15 -10.67 -13.60
CA GLU A 167 1.31 -10.81 -13.58
C GLU A 167 1.70 -12.10 -12.88
N ASP A 168 2.48 -12.92 -13.57
CA ASP A 168 2.91 -14.19 -13.01
C ASP A 168 4.16 -14.01 -12.14
N ASP A 169 4.24 -14.84 -11.10
CA ASP A 169 5.43 -14.98 -10.24
C ASP A 169 5.86 -13.73 -9.46
N LEU A 170 4.98 -12.75 -9.27
CA LEU A 170 5.28 -11.69 -8.33
C LEU A 170 5.34 -12.24 -6.91
N ALA A 171 6.45 -11.97 -6.23
CA ALA A 171 6.62 -12.31 -4.82
C ALA A 171 5.76 -11.42 -3.93
N PHE A 172 5.61 -10.16 -4.30
CA PHE A 172 4.79 -9.18 -3.59
C PHE A 172 4.44 -7.99 -4.50
N VAL A 173 3.56 -7.12 -4.00
CA VAL A 173 3.30 -5.78 -4.51
C VAL A 173 3.69 -4.79 -3.42
N TYR A 174 4.54 -3.82 -3.74
CA TYR A 174 4.76 -2.65 -2.91
C TYR A 174 3.73 -1.59 -3.29
N HIS A 175 2.89 -1.20 -2.32
CA HIS A 175 1.94 -0.10 -2.48
C HIS A 175 2.44 1.11 -1.71
N TYR A 176 2.86 2.15 -2.45
CA TYR A 176 3.59 3.27 -1.86
C TYR A 176 2.70 4.30 -1.14
N GLY A 177 1.38 4.21 -1.23
CA GLY A 177 0.44 5.12 -0.59
C GLY A 177 -0.64 5.62 -1.54
N ASP A 178 -1.47 6.54 -1.06
CA ASP A 178 -2.67 7.02 -1.74
C ASP A 178 -3.61 5.87 -2.12
N PHE A 179 -3.82 4.99 -1.16
CA PHE A 179 -4.76 3.88 -1.32
C PHE A 179 -6.20 4.38 -1.41
N ILE A 180 -6.50 5.49 -0.76
CA ILE A 180 -7.76 6.24 -0.86
C ILE A 180 -7.45 7.71 -1.11
N TYR A 181 -8.48 8.47 -1.46
CA TYR A 181 -8.46 9.93 -1.46
C TYR A 181 -9.59 10.43 -0.57
N GLU A 182 -9.28 11.33 0.35
CA GLU A 182 -10.16 11.78 1.43
C GLU A 182 -11.28 12.73 0.97
N TYR A 183 -11.21 13.22 -0.25
CA TYR A 183 -12.15 14.21 -0.78
C TYR A 183 -13.57 13.66 -0.96
N SER A 184 -14.58 14.52 -0.80
CA SER A 184 -15.95 14.29 -1.23
C SER A 184 -16.07 14.17 -2.76
N GLN A 185 -17.29 13.98 -3.24
CA GLN A 185 -17.56 14.07 -4.67
C GLN A 185 -17.09 15.42 -5.22
N ARG A 186 -16.44 15.39 -6.38
CA ARG A 186 -16.04 16.62 -7.09
C ARG A 186 -17.26 17.47 -7.43
N GLY A 187 -17.20 18.73 -6.99
CA GLY A 187 -18.12 19.74 -7.48
C GLY A 187 -17.59 20.40 -8.75
N PRO A 188 -18.40 21.25 -9.39
CA PRO A 188 -17.99 22.01 -10.57
C PRO A 188 -16.79 22.94 -10.34
N ASP A 189 -16.40 23.15 -9.10
CA ASP A 189 -15.26 23.99 -8.69
C ASP A 189 -13.95 23.20 -8.42
N TYR A 190 -13.94 21.89 -8.65
CA TYR A 190 -12.78 21.03 -8.34
C TYR A 190 -11.54 21.30 -9.20
N ASP A 191 -11.68 21.95 -10.34
CA ASP A 191 -10.56 22.39 -11.19
C ASP A 191 -9.61 23.40 -10.50
N LYS A 192 -9.93 23.87 -9.29
CA LYS A 192 -9.12 24.87 -8.57
C LYS A 192 -7.78 24.35 -8.07
N ASP A 193 -7.64 23.04 -7.88
CA ASP A 193 -6.38 22.42 -7.42
C ASP A 193 -5.52 21.91 -8.59
N GLY A 194 -5.86 22.24 -9.84
CA GLY A 194 -5.03 21.98 -11.01
C GLY A 194 -4.89 20.50 -11.41
N LEU A 195 -5.80 19.63 -10.97
CA LEU A 195 -5.86 18.23 -11.37
C LEU A 195 -6.96 18.06 -12.45
N PRO A 196 -6.65 18.26 -13.75
CA PRO A 196 -7.61 18.10 -14.82
C PRO A 196 -7.80 16.61 -15.13
N GLY A 197 -9.01 16.13 -15.02
CA GLY A 197 -9.40 14.80 -15.49
C GLY A 197 -10.91 14.69 -15.53
N PRO A 198 -11.49 13.90 -16.45
CA PRO A 198 -12.90 13.63 -16.41
C PRO A 198 -13.24 12.90 -15.12
N GLN A 199 -14.30 13.30 -14.43
CA GLN A 199 -14.87 12.54 -13.34
C GLN A 199 -15.47 11.26 -13.90
N VAL A 200 -14.90 10.11 -13.55
CA VAL A 200 -15.31 8.78 -14.03
C VAL A 200 -16.27 8.12 -13.06
N ARG A 201 -16.06 8.32 -11.77
CA ARG A 201 -16.85 7.76 -10.67
C ARG A 201 -17.03 8.81 -9.57
N ASP A 202 -18.04 8.62 -8.73
CA ASP A 202 -18.31 9.51 -7.60
C ASP A 202 -17.85 8.93 -6.28
N HIS A 203 -17.24 9.76 -5.43
CA HIS A 203 -17.07 9.41 -4.02
C HIS A 203 -18.41 9.45 -3.30
N ILE A 204 -18.61 8.49 -2.39
CA ILE A 204 -19.76 8.45 -1.46
C ILE A 204 -19.40 9.24 -0.21
N GLY A 205 -20.33 10.08 0.27
CA GLY A 205 -20.13 10.83 1.52
C GLY A 205 -19.38 12.14 1.33
N GLN A 206 -18.97 12.72 2.43
CA GLN A 206 -18.26 13.99 2.54
C GLN A 206 -16.73 13.79 2.52
N ASP A 207 -15.97 14.88 2.64
CA ASP A 207 -14.54 14.83 2.96
C ASP A 207 -14.34 14.02 4.24
N CYS A 208 -13.30 13.20 4.29
CA CYS A 208 -13.04 12.36 5.45
C CYS A 208 -12.45 13.19 6.60
N TYR A 209 -13.16 13.22 7.72
CA TYR A 209 -12.73 13.88 8.96
C TYR A 209 -12.72 12.94 10.16
N ASP A 210 -13.67 12.01 10.22
CA ASP A 210 -13.77 11.04 11.31
C ASP A 210 -13.59 9.60 10.84
N LEU A 211 -13.57 8.68 11.80
CA LEU A 211 -13.35 7.25 11.51
C LEU A 211 -14.45 6.63 10.64
N ALA A 212 -15.69 7.11 10.72
CA ALA A 212 -16.79 6.59 9.91
C ALA A 212 -16.64 7.02 8.45
N ASP A 213 -16.21 8.27 8.22
CA ASP A 213 -15.92 8.77 6.87
C ASP A 213 -14.80 7.96 6.20
N TYR A 214 -13.66 7.76 6.89
CA TYR A 214 -12.55 6.96 6.37
C TYR A 214 -12.95 5.50 6.13
N ARG A 215 -13.69 4.88 7.04
CA ARG A 215 -14.19 3.51 6.86
C ARG A 215 -15.08 3.38 5.63
N LEU A 216 -15.97 4.35 5.40
CA LEU A 216 -16.82 4.39 4.21
C LEU A 216 -15.98 4.53 2.94
N ARG A 217 -14.99 5.40 2.95
CA ARG A 217 -14.09 5.62 1.82
C ARG A 217 -13.30 4.36 1.48
N TYR A 218 -12.67 3.71 2.47
CA TYR A 218 -11.97 2.43 2.25
C TYR A 218 -12.92 1.34 1.75
N ALA A 219 -14.15 1.25 2.29
CA ALA A 219 -15.13 0.28 1.84
C ALA A 219 -15.52 0.50 0.37
N GLN A 220 -15.65 1.77 -0.05
CA GLN A 220 -15.92 2.11 -1.44
C GLN A 220 -14.79 1.64 -2.37
N TYR A 221 -13.54 1.94 -2.05
CA TYR A 221 -12.38 1.52 -2.84
C TYR A 221 -12.26 -0.01 -2.91
N LEU A 222 -12.41 -0.68 -1.78
CA LEU A 222 -12.33 -2.15 -1.72
C LEU A 222 -13.54 -2.87 -2.32
N SER A 223 -14.61 -2.17 -2.69
CA SER A 223 -15.70 -2.73 -3.46
C SER A 223 -15.37 -2.88 -4.95
N ASP A 224 -14.21 -2.36 -5.41
CA ASP A 224 -13.74 -2.52 -6.77
C ASP A 224 -13.16 -3.93 -6.99
N TYR A 225 -13.73 -4.67 -7.97
CA TYR A 225 -13.34 -6.06 -8.22
C TYR A 225 -11.93 -6.23 -8.80
N ASP A 226 -11.42 -5.25 -9.54
CA ASP A 226 -10.07 -5.31 -10.10
C ASP A 226 -9.03 -5.15 -9.00
N LEU A 227 -9.28 -4.25 -8.04
CA LEU A 227 -8.46 -4.11 -6.84
C LEU A 227 -8.51 -5.38 -5.98
N GLN A 228 -9.71 -5.94 -5.74
CA GLN A 228 -9.84 -7.20 -4.99
C GLN A 228 -9.09 -8.35 -5.67
N ALA A 229 -9.12 -8.44 -7.00
CA ALA A 229 -8.40 -9.46 -7.76
C ALA A 229 -6.87 -9.36 -7.54
N ALA A 230 -6.29 -8.17 -7.58
CA ALA A 230 -4.88 -7.96 -7.29
C ALA A 230 -4.54 -8.27 -5.82
N ARG A 231 -5.40 -7.84 -4.89
CA ARG A 231 -5.21 -8.06 -3.46
C ARG A 231 -5.26 -9.52 -3.05
N CYS A 232 -6.13 -10.32 -3.63
CA CYS A 232 -6.19 -11.75 -3.31
C CYS A 232 -5.09 -12.59 -4.00
N ARG A 233 -4.51 -12.09 -5.11
CA ARG A 233 -3.51 -12.81 -5.91
C ARG A 233 -2.09 -12.70 -5.37
N HIS A 234 -1.71 -11.55 -4.79
CA HIS A 234 -0.35 -11.24 -4.37
C HIS A 234 -0.29 -10.88 -2.89
N SER A 235 0.86 -11.11 -2.25
CA SER A 235 1.16 -10.51 -0.95
C SER A 235 1.53 -9.04 -1.11
N TRP A 236 1.16 -8.20 -0.14
CA TRP A 236 1.37 -6.76 -0.21
C TRP A 236 2.32 -6.25 0.89
N PHE A 237 3.14 -5.28 0.53
CA PHE A 237 3.79 -4.38 1.48
C PHE A 237 3.16 -2.99 1.32
N PRO A 238 2.08 -2.69 2.02
CA PRO A 238 1.48 -1.37 1.95
C PRO A 238 2.22 -0.39 2.85
N THR A 239 2.36 0.85 2.38
CA THR A 239 2.66 2.04 3.16
C THR A 239 1.50 3.03 3.00
N PHE A 240 1.53 4.15 3.70
CA PHE A 240 0.62 5.27 3.46
C PHE A 240 1.42 6.46 2.93
N ASP A 241 0.72 7.37 2.25
CA ASP A 241 1.23 8.69 1.94
C ASP A 241 0.30 9.74 2.57
N ASP A 242 -0.02 10.82 1.92
CA ASP A 242 -0.81 11.89 2.51
C ASP A 242 -2.32 11.64 2.44
N HIS A 243 -2.85 11.15 1.34
CA HIS A 243 -4.31 11.00 1.14
C HIS A 243 -4.99 9.95 2.03
N GLU A 244 -4.25 9.11 2.72
CA GLU A 244 -4.80 8.28 3.80
C GLU A 244 -5.27 9.11 5.00
N VAL A 245 -4.84 10.39 5.07
CA VAL A 245 -5.28 11.37 6.07
C VAL A 245 -5.78 12.65 5.39
N ALA A 246 -4.89 13.45 4.79
CA ALA A 246 -5.23 14.70 4.13
C ALA A 246 -4.08 15.17 3.23
N ASN A 247 -4.40 15.73 2.06
CA ASN A 247 -3.42 16.23 1.10
C ASN A 247 -2.28 17.00 1.74
N ASN A 248 -1.04 16.61 1.44
CA ASN A 248 0.23 17.22 1.85
C ASN A 248 0.41 17.43 3.37
N TRP A 249 -0.29 16.66 4.23
CA TRP A 249 -0.07 16.75 5.67
C TRP A 249 1.34 16.29 6.07
N VAL A 250 1.85 16.87 7.14
CA VAL A 250 3.15 16.51 7.71
C VAL A 250 3.10 16.60 9.24
N GLY A 251 3.55 15.55 9.92
CA GLY A 251 3.53 15.54 11.39
C GLY A 251 2.14 15.85 11.97
N ASP A 252 2.03 16.97 12.67
CA ASP A 252 0.77 17.48 13.26
C ASP A 252 0.16 18.65 12.47
N ILE A 253 0.61 18.88 11.23
CA ILE A 253 0.24 20.03 10.41
C ILE A 253 -0.66 19.59 9.26
N ASP A 254 -1.84 20.20 9.18
CA ASP A 254 -2.73 20.11 8.02
C ASP A 254 -2.37 21.22 7.03
N ALA A 255 -2.10 20.87 5.77
CA ALA A 255 -1.80 21.84 4.72
C ALA A 255 -2.92 22.87 4.49
N ARG A 256 -4.16 22.57 4.88
CA ARG A 256 -5.31 23.49 4.84
C ARG A 256 -5.44 24.38 6.09
N GLY A 257 -4.53 24.26 7.06
CA GLY A 257 -4.43 25.11 8.23
C GLY A 257 -5.43 24.80 9.34
N ALA A 258 -5.93 23.57 9.45
CA ALA A 258 -6.73 23.17 10.60
C ALA A 258 -5.91 23.29 11.92
N PRO A 259 -6.54 23.62 13.05
CA PRO A 259 -5.88 23.62 14.35
C PRO A 259 -5.24 22.25 14.64
N ALA A 260 -4.01 22.24 15.18
CA ALA A 260 -3.23 21.01 15.40
C ALA A 260 -3.98 19.96 16.22
N ASP A 261 -4.76 20.34 17.25
CA ASP A 261 -5.54 19.40 18.05
C ASP A 261 -6.63 18.71 17.23
N ALA A 262 -7.35 19.47 16.38
CA ALA A 262 -8.37 18.92 15.49
C ALA A 262 -7.73 18.02 14.42
N PHE A 263 -6.58 18.43 13.90
CA PHE A 263 -5.86 17.64 12.90
C PHE A 263 -5.33 16.33 13.50
N ARG A 264 -4.80 16.31 14.72
CA ARG A 264 -4.39 15.06 15.39
C ARG A 264 -5.53 14.05 15.50
N MET A 265 -6.75 14.51 15.80
CA MET A 265 -7.93 13.63 15.84
C MET A 265 -8.26 13.06 14.45
N ARG A 266 -8.22 13.90 13.41
CA ARG A 266 -8.40 13.47 12.01
C ARG A 266 -7.36 12.46 11.61
N ARG A 267 -6.08 12.73 11.90
CA ARG A 267 -4.96 11.81 11.60
C ARG A 267 -5.13 10.47 12.31
N ALA A 268 -5.51 10.49 13.61
CA ALA A 268 -5.76 9.25 14.35
C ALA A 268 -6.88 8.41 13.71
N ALA A 269 -7.95 9.06 13.24
CA ALA A 269 -9.05 8.38 12.53
C ALA A 269 -8.58 7.77 11.19
N GLY A 270 -7.85 8.53 10.37
CA GLY A 270 -7.29 8.05 9.10
C GLY A 270 -6.34 6.87 9.30
N MET A 271 -5.41 6.98 10.27
CA MET A 271 -4.44 5.93 10.59
C MET A 271 -5.09 4.67 11.16
N GLN A 272 -6.13 4.80 11.99
CA GLN A 272 -6.89 3.65 12.46
C GLN A 272 -7.59 2.96 11.28
N ALA A 273 -8.24 3.72 10.40
CA ALA A 273 -8.88 3.16 9.22
C ALA A 273 -7.85 2.48 8.31
N TRP A 274 -6.69 3.09 8.06
CA TRP A 274 -5.61 2.47 7.29
C TRP A 274 -5.23 1.11 7.87
N TYR A 275 -4.98 1.02 9.16
CA TYR A 275 -4.68 -0.27 9.82
C TYR A 275 -5.81 -1.29 9.62
N GLU A 276 -7.06 -0.88 9.82
CA GLU A 276 -8.23 -1.77 9.70
C GLU A 276 -8.38 -2.37 8.30
N TYR A 277 -7.86 -1.71 7.25
CA TYR A 277 -8.05 -2.11 5.86
C TYR A 277 -6.78 -2.65 5.19
N MET A 278 -5.61 -2.55 5.84
CA MET A 278 -4.34 -3.02 5.30
C MET A 278 -3.89 -4.35 5.93
N PRO A 279 -3.28 -5.26 5.14
CA PRO A 279 -2.79 -6.55 5.63
C PRO A 279 -1.45 -6.42 6.34
N VAL A 280 -1.41 -5.65 7.41
CA VAL A 280 -0.18 -5.36 8.15
C VAL A 280 -0.15 -6.04 9.51
N ARG A 281 1.03 -6.16 10.10
CA ARG A 281 1.23 -6.79 11.41
C ARG A 281 0.61 -5.98 12.54
N ALA A 282 0.25 -6.67 13.62
CA ALA A 282 -0.32 -6.07 14.83
C ALA A 282 0.61 -5.01 15.47
N ALA A 283 1.92 -5.07 15.21
CA ALA A 283 2.87 -4.05 15.66
C ALA A 283 2.57 -2.65 15.09
N MET A 284 1.86 -2.57 13.95
CA MET A 284 1.40 -1.33 13.31
C MET A 284 0.02 -0.87 13.80
N ALA A 285 -0.63 -1.63 14.69
CA ALA A 285 -1.91 -1.21 15.24
C ALA A 285 -1.80 0.15 15.92
N PRO A 286 -2.80 1.03 15.75
CA PRO A 286 -2.81 2.33 16.39
C PRO A 286 -2.67 2.22 17.92
N ARG A 287 -1.83 3.09 18.48
CA ARG A 287 -1.62 3.21 19.92
C ARG A 287 -1.87 4.66 20.31
N SER A 288 -2.97 4.93 20.97
CA SER A 288 -3.45 6.30 21.24
C SER A 288 -3.62 7.11 19.94
N GLU A 289 -2.89 8.18 19.75
CA GLU A 289 -3.01 9.10 18.61
C GLU A 289 -2.05 8.76 17.44
N MET A 290 -1.24 7.71 17.57
CA MET A 290 -0.23 7.35 16.59
C MET A 290 -0.36 5.90 16.15
N ILE A 291 -0.11 5.65 14.86
CA ILE A 291 0.16 4.31 14.35
C ILE A 291 1.45 3.78 14.98
N GLY A 292 1.56 2.47 15.10
CA GLY A 292 2.86 1.83 15.42
C GLY A 292 3.90 2.12 14.34
N THR A 293 5.15 1.73 14.58
CA THR A 293 6.25 1.98 13.66
C THR A 293 5.95 1.42 12.27
N MET A 294 5.76 2.32 11.28
CA MET A 294 5.46 1.94 9.90
C MET A 294 6.72 1.53 9.14
N TYR A 295 7.86 2.20 9.38
CA TYR A 295 9.10 1.85 8.71
C TYR A 295 9.59 0.46 9.14
N ARG A 296 9.97 -0.34 8.15
CA ARG A 296 10.34 -1.74 8.34
C ARG A 296 11.24 -2.25 7.23
N GLN A 297 11.85 -3.41 7.44
CA GLN A 297 12.72 -4.06 6.46
C GLN A 297 12.18 -5.44 6.09
N ALA A 298 12.28 -5.78 4.81
CA ALA A 298 12.16 -7.14 4.31
C ALA A 298 13.45 -7.59 3.62
N ARG A 299 13.77 -8.87 3.73
CA ARG A 299 14.96 -9.46 3.12
C ARG A 299 14.61 -10.65 2.24
N PHE A 300 15.17 -10.66 1.05
CA PHE A 300 15.04 -11.75 0.08
C PHE A 300 16.40 -12.45 -0.05
N GLY A 301 16.76 -13.20 0.98
CA GLY A 301 18.07 -13.81 1.09
C GLY A 301 19.20 -12.77 1.07
N ASP A 302 20.28 -13.08 0.35
CA ASP A 302 21.38 -12.16 0.03
C ASP A 302 21.13 -11.31 -1.23
N LEU A 303 20.00 -11.52 -1.93
CA LEU A 303 19.71 -10.83 -3.19
C LEU A 303 19.25 -9.40 -2.98
N LEU A 304 18.27 -9.18 -2.10
CA LEU A 304 17.66 -7.87 -1.90
C LEU A 304 17.37 -7.61 -0.42
N SER A 305 17.80 -6.45 0.05
CA SER A 305 17.30 -5.78 1.26
C SER A 305 16.41 -4.62 0.84
N ILE A 306 15.18 -4.57 1.31
CA ILE A 306 14.24 -3.48 1.04
C ILE A 306 13.82 -2.83 2.36
N ASP A 307 14.04 -1.51 2.47
CA ASP A 307 13.70 -0.67 3.60
C ASP A 307 12.49 0.21 3.22
N PHE A 308 11.34 -0.01 3.86
CA PHE A 308 10.13 0.79 3.70
C PHE A 308 10.19 1.95 4.68
N LEU A 309 10.00 3.18 4.21
CA LEU A 309 10.12 4.39 5.02
C LEU A 309 8.77 5.02 5.36
N ASP A 310 8.76 5.85 6.40
CA ASP A 310 7.63 6.68 6.82
C ASP A 310 7.94 8.14 6.55
N THR A 311 7.50 8.66 5.41
CA THR A 311 7.82 10.02 4.98
C THR A 311 6.79 11.07 5.40
N ARG A 312 5.82 10.74 6.27
CA ARG A 312 4.76 11.66 6.72
C ARG A 312 4.70 11.89 8.23
N THR A 313 4.75 10.83 9.03
CA THR A 313 4.46 10.90 10.48
C THR A 313 5.38 11.84 11.24
N PHE A 314 6.68 11.87 10.91
CA PHE A 314 7.70 12.64 11.65
C PHE A 314 8.28 13.79 10.84
N ARG A 315 7.66 14.10 9.73
CA ARG A 315 8.10 15.12 8.80
C ARG A 315 7.86 16.51 9.40
N THR A 316 8.81 17.43 9.21
CA THR A 316 8.62 18.84 9.53
C THR A 316 7.85 19.55 8.42
N ASP A 317 7.30 20.72 8.71
CA ASP A 317 6.63 21.57 7.72
C ASP A 317 7.46 21.75 6.45
N GLN A 318 6.79 21.90 5.30
CA GLN A 318 7.45 22.06 4.02
C GLN A 318 8.23 23.38 4.00
N PRO A 319 9.54 23.33 3.74
CA PRO A 319 10.36 24.55 3.62
C PRO A 319 9.84 25.46 2.51
N CYS A 320 9.89 26.77 2.71
CA CYS A 320 9.40 27.80 1.77
C CYS A 320 7.86 27.79 1.55
N GLY A 321 7.12 26.98 2.34
CA GLY A 321 5.72 26.67 2.15
C GLY A 321 5.48 25.56 1.11
N ASP A 322 4.32 24.97 1.16
CA ASP A 322 3.92 23.84 0.31
C ASP A 322 3.89 24.18 -1.19
N ASN A 323 3.80 23.13 -2.03
CA ASN A 323 3.74 23.20 -3.49
C ASN A 323 5.05 23.63 -4.19
N PHE A 324 4.91 24.07 -5.45
CA PHE A 324 6.04 24.49 -6.29
C PHE A 324 6.53 25.89 -5.91
N LYS A 325 7.76 25.99 -5.40
CA LYS A 325 8.37 27.25 -4.94
C LYS A 325 9.81 27.39 -5.44
N PRO A 326 10.30 28.65 -5.60
CA PRO A 326 11.72 28.91 -5.71
C PRO A 326 12.48 28.46 -4.45
N ALA A 327 13.76 28.16 -4.61
CA ALA A 327 14.60 27.83 -3.47
C ALA A 327 14.66 28.97 -2.45
N CYS A 328 14.62 28.63 -1.16
CA CYS A 328 14.78 29.59 -0.06
C CYS A 328 15.74 29.08 1.02
N ALA A 329 16.05 29.92 1.99
CA ALA A 329 16.98 29.60 3.06
C ALA A 329 16.54 28.40 3.94
N GLU A 330 15.21 28.19 4.10
CA GLU A 330 14.65 27.12 4.92
C GLU A 330 15.02 25.73 4.41
N MET A 331 15.21 25.52 3.10
CA MET A 331 15.68 24.26 2.52
C MET A 331 17.05 23.83 3.07
N ALA A 332 17.85 24.76 3.59
CA ALA A 332 19.15 24.50 4.20
C ALA A 332 19.09 24.37 5.74
N ALA A 333 17.90 24.40 6.32
CA ALA A 333 17.72 24.25 7.76
C ALA A 333 18.08 22.82 8.20
N THR A 334 18.89 22.70 9.23
CA THR A 334 19.38 21.40 9.73
C THR A 334 18.31 20.60 10.45
N GLN A 335 17.28 21.26 10.95
CA GLN A 335 16.11 20.65 11.62
C GLN A 335 15.04 20.20 10.62
N ALA A 336 15.09 20.65 9.35
CA ALA A 336 14.14 20.20 8.33
C ALA A 336 14.38 18.73 7.99
N GLN A 337 13.35 17.91 8.17
CA GLN A 337 13.44 16.45 8.00
C GLN A 337 12.18 15.87 7.35
N VAL A 338 12.36 14.84 6.54
CA VAL A 338 11.30 14.01 5.95
C VAL A 338 11.02 12.80 6.85
N ILE A 339 12.07 12.16 7.35
CA ILE A 339 12.01 11.00 8.26
C ILE A 339 12.62 11.37 9.61
N SER A 340 12.22 10.68 10.67
CA SER A 340 12.76 10.94 12.01
C SER A 340 14.27 10.64 12.09
N ALA A 341 14.93 11.24 13.08
CA ALA A 341 16.34 10.93 13.35
C ALA A 341 16.55 9.46 13.75
N GLU A 342 15.56 8.84 14.40
CA GLU A 342 15.60 7.42 14.78
C GLU A 342 15.54 6.54 13.53
N GLU A 343 14.62 6.82 12.61
CA GLU A 343 14.48 6.13 11.34
C GLU A 343 15.71 6.33 10.44
N GLU A 344 16.24 7.56 10.35
CA GLU A 344 17.47 7.83 9.62
C GLU A 344 18.64 6.99 10.19
N GLY A 345 18.75 6.90 11.53
CA GLY A 345 19.74 6.07 12.19
C GLY A 345 19.56 4.57 11.94
N TRP A 346 18.31 4.10 11.92
CA TRP A 346 17.97 2.72 11.59
C TRP A 346 18.32 2.38 10.13
N LEU A 347 17.95 3.23 9.18
CA LEU A 347 18.28 3.09 7.77
C LEU A 347 19.80 3.09 7.54
N ALA A 348 20.53 3.98 8.22
CA ALA A 348 21.99 4.04 8.12
C ALA A 348 22.65 2.74 8.60
N ARG A 349 22.13 2.12 9.68
CA ARG A 349 22.61 0.80 10.16
C ARG A 349 22.33 -0.31 9.15
N ASN A 350 21.16 -0.29 8.51
CA ASN A 350 20.79 -1.30 7.51
C ASN A 350 21.72 -1.20 6.28
N LEU A 351 21.91 -0.01 5.74
CA LEU A 351 22.80 0.21 4.60
C LEU A 351 24.26 -0.15 4.91
N ALA A 352 24.71 0.07 6.16
CA ALA A 352 26.08 -0.24 6.59
C ALA A 352 26.38 -1.75 6.66
N ARG A 353 25.37 -2.63 6.67
CA ARG A 353 25.59 -4.09 6.70
C ARG A 353 26.28 -4.60 5.46
N ARG A 354 25.97 -4.05 4.28
CA ARG A 354 26.53 -4.44 2.97
C ARG A 354 26.44 -5.94 2.67
N ASP A 355 25.39 -6.58 3.19
CA ASP A 355 25.17 -8.02 3.14
C ASP A 355 24.10 -8.45 2.13
N ALA A 356 23.62 -7.51 1.32
CA ALA A 356 22.73 -7.74 0.19
C ALA A 356 23.37 -7.30 -1.13
N LYS A 357 23.05 -8.01 -2.21
CA LYS A 357 23.46 -7.64 -3.57
C LYS A 357 22.81 -6.34 -4.04
N TRP A 358 21.57 -6.11 -3.59
CA TRP A 358 20.83 -4.89 -3.85
C TRP A 358 20.25 -4.33 -2.55
N ASN A 359 20.30 -3.02 -2.42
CA ASN A 359 19.61 -2.27 -1.37
C ASN A 359 18.53 -1.42 -2.02
N CYS A 360 17.30 -1.51 -1.53
CA CYS A 360 16.18 -0.74 -2.01
C CYS A 360 15.61 0.14 -0.89
N LEU A 361 15.44 1.42 -1.16
CA LEU A 361 14.63 2.30 -0.34
C LEU A 361 13.25 2.40 -1.01
N ALA A 362 12.22 1.89 -0.36
CA ALA A 362 10.85 1.97 -0.81
C ALA A 362 10.13 3.05 0.01
N GLN A 363 9.77 4.15 -0.63
CA GLN A 363 9.26 5.34 0.05
C GLN A 363 8.25 6.09 -0.84
N GLN A 364 7.64 7.15 -0.36
CA GLN A 364 6.45 7.74 -0.98
C GLN A 364 6.83 8.87 -1.95
N VAL A 365 7.57 9.87 -1.49
CA VAL A 365 7.80 11.14 -2.20
C VAL A 365 9.15 11.17 -2.92
N MET A 366 9.21 11.82 -4.08
CA MET A 366 10.40 11.84 -4.95
C MET A 366 11.66 12.33 -4.22
N MET A 367 12.75 11.54 -4.31
CA MET A 367 14.06 11.92 -3.77
C MET A 367 14.89 12.76 -4.77
N MET A 368 14.67 12.60 -6.05
CA MET A 368 15.31 13.36 -7.11
C MET A 368 14.88 14.84 -7.03
N ALA A 369 15.84 15.75 -6.87
CA ALA A 369 15.54 17.18 -6.88
C ALA A 369 15.39 17.65 -8.33
N LEU A 370 14.17 17.81 -8.79
CA LEU A 370 13.87 18.27 -10.14
C LEU A 370 13.55 19.76 -10.16
N ASP A 371 14.19 20.47 -11.09
CA ASP A 371 13.78 21.82 -11.48
C ASP A 371 12.50 21.73 -12.32
N ARG A 372 11.40 22.26 -11.78
CA ARG A 372 10.05 22.21 -12.36
C ARG A 372 9.68 23.47 -13.14
N ARG A 373 10.66 24.31 -13.47
CA ARG A 373 10.36 25.49 -14.33
C ARG A 373 9.77 25.04 -15.66
N ASN A 374 8.86 25.84 -16.15
CA ASN A 374 8.26 25.69 -17.50
C ASN A 374 9.04 26.44 -18.60
N SER A 375 10.26 26.89 -18.30
CA SER A 375 11.15 27.64 -19.18
C SER A 375 12.60 27.23 -18.95
N THR A 376 13.42 27.36 -19.99
CA THR A 376 14.89 27.19 -19.91
C THR A 376 15.61 28.51 -19.60
N ASP A 377 14.88 29.63 -19.50
CA ASP A 377 15.45 30.94 -19.23
C ASP A 377 16.06 31.04 -17.82
N ALA A 378 16.85 32.08 -17.59
CA ALA A 378 17.69 32.27 -16.39
C ALA A 378 16.94 32.53 -15.06
N ALA A 379 15.64 32.27 -14.99
CA ALA A 379 14.88 32.30 -13.74
C ALA A 379 15.39 31.25 -12.75
N GLU A 380 15.22 31.49 -11.44
CA GLU A 380 15.63 30.56 -10.39
C GLU A 380 14.89 29.23 -10.49
N PRO A 381 15.56 28.10 -10.20
CA PRO A 381 14.91 26.78 -10.17
C PRO A 381 13.70 26.74 -9.24
N ILE A 382 12.66 26.04 -9.66
CA ILE A 382 11.44 25.81 -8.89
C ILE A 382 11.41 24.33 -8.48
N TYR A 383 11.13 24.06 -7.22
CA TYR A 383 11.07 22.71 -6.67
C TYR A 383 9.68 22.42 -6.08
N ASN A 384 9.25 21.17 -6.13
CA ASN A 384 8.14 20.71 -5.32
C ASN A 384 8.64 20.56 -3.87
N MET A 385 8.11 21.38 -2.95
CA MET A 385 8.54 21.41 -1.55
C MET A 385 8.00 20.23 -0.73
N ASP A 386 6.99 19.55 -1.24
CA ASP A 386 6.49 18.30 -0.65
C ASP A 386 7.35 17.08 -1.00
N THR A 387 8.48 17.24 -1.67
CA THR A 387 9.45 16.17 -1.97
C THR A 387 10.74 16.35 -1.18
N TRP A 388 11.68 15.40 -1.28
CA TRP A 388 13.01 15.53 -0.68
C TRP A 388 13.80 16.75 -1.18
N ALA A 389 13.40 17.36 -2.30
CA ALA A 389 14.04 18.58 -2.81
C ALA A 389 13.94 19.72 -1.79
N GLY A 390 12.81 19.86 -1.07
CA GLY A 390 12.64 20.84 0.00
C GLY A 390 13.58 20.61 1.20
N TYR A 391 13.94 19.38 1.49
CA TYR A 391 14.69 18.95 2.68
C TYR A 391 16.17 18.67 2.37
N LYS A 392 16.83 19.65 1.79
CA LYS A 392 18.15 19.53 1.16
C LYS A 392 19.24 18.95 2.07
N VAL A 393 19.22 19.27 3.37
CA VAL A 393 20.26 18.83 4.32
C VAL A 393 20.12 17.34 4.62
N GLN A 394 18.92 16.87 4.96
CA GLN A 394 18.69 15.45 5.24
C GLN A 394 18.86 14.60 3.98
N ARG A 395 18.33 15.06 2.83
CA ARG A 395 18.54 14.41 1.53
C ARG A 395 20.04 14.18 1.26
N ARG A 396 20.86 15.22 1.43
CA ARG A 396 22.33 15.11 1.22
C ARG A 396 22.98 14.10 2.18
N ARG A 397 22.54 14.06 3.45
CA ARG A 397 23.06 13.06 4.41
C ARG A 397 22.75 11.63 3.95
N LEU A 398 21.52 11.36 3.50
CA LEU A 398 21.13 10.04 3.03
C LEU A 398 21.89 9.64 1.75
N LEU A 399 22.00 10.52 0.77
CA LEU A 399 22.79 10.27 -0.43
C LEU A 399 24.27 9.98 -0.09
N GLY A 400 24.81 10.69 0.92
CA GLY A 400 26.15 10.41 1.46
C GLY A 400 26.28 9.01 2.08
N ARG A 401 25.20 8.45 2.67
CA ARG A 401 25.19 7.07 3.19
C ARG A 401 25.16 6.00 2.09
N MET A 402 24.63 6.34 0.92
CA MET A 402 24.62 5.46 -0.25
C MET A 402 25.97 5.40 -0.99
N LYS A 403 26.85 6.36 -0.73
CA LYS A 403 28.16 6.47 -1.39
C LYS A 403 29.00 5.20 -1.22
N GLY A 404 29.44 4.64 -2.35
CA GLY A 404 30.27 3.42 -2.38
C GLY A 404 29.51 2.13 -2.09
N LEU A 405 28.17 2.14 -2.17
CA LEU A 405 27.38 0.91 -2.16
C LEU A 405 27.20 0.33 -3.59
N ASP A 406 27.15 1.18 -4.61
CA ASP A 406 27.08 0.85 -6.06
C ASP A 406 25.91 -0.09 -6.45
N ASN A 407 24.90 -0.20 -5.60
CA ASN A 407 23.78 -1.16 -5.73
C ASN A 407 22.49 -0.65 -5.08
N VAL A 408 22.29 0.67 -5.01
CA VAL A 408 21.12 1.27 -4.37
C VAL A 408 20.09 1.66 -5.42
N VAL A 409 18.84 1.23 -5.21
CA VAL A 409 17.67 1.64 -5.97
C VAL A 409 16.67 2.29 -5.02
N VAL A 410 16.05 3.39 -5.43
CA VAL A 410 14.97 4.06 -4.71
C VAL A 410 13.68 3.85 -5.51
N LEU A 411 12.63 3.39 -4.86
CA LEU A 411 11.29 3.26 -5.41
C LEU A 411 10.38 4.28 -4.75
N THR A 412 9.63 5.00 -5.57
CA THR A 412 8.83 6.16 -5.15
C THR A 412 7.49 6.18 -5.91
N GLY A 413 6.56 7.04 -5.46
CA GLY A 413 5.29 7.32 -6.10
C GLY A 413 4.93 8.81 -6.10
N ASP A 414 3.71 9.15 -5.66
CA ASP A 414 3.17 10.50 -5.41
C ASP A 414 2.97 11.38 -6.67
N GLU A 415 3.92 11.45 -7.55
CA GLU A 415 4.00 12.37 -8.68
C GLU A 415 2.97 12.11 -9.82
N HIS A 416 2.22 11.03 -9.77
CA HIS A 416 1.26 10.61 -10.82
C HIS A 416 1.85 10.48 -12.23
N GLN A 417 3.17 10.40 -12.34
CA GLN A 417 3.92 10.19 -13.57
C GLN A 417 5.03 9.16 -13.32
N ASN A 418 5.43 8.45 -14.38
CA ASN A 418 6.65 7.66 -14.34
C ASN A 418 7.87 8.56 -14.52
N PHE A 419 8.83 8.45 -13.61
CA PHE A 419 10.16 9.03 -13.80
C PHE A 419 11.23 7.97 -13.54
N ALA A 420 12.36 8.10 -14.22
CA ALA A 420 13.56 7.37 -13.84
C ALA A 420 14.80 8.26 -14.03
N GLY A 421 15.70 8.21 -13.06
CA GLY A 421 16.88 9.05 -13.11
C GLY A 421 17.92 8.68 -12.06
N LEU A 422 18.97 9.46 -12.04
CA LEU A 422 20.14 9.27 -11.20
C LEU A 422 20.06 10.18 -9.97
N LEU A 423 20.33 9.61 -8.82
CA LEU A 423 20.57 10.37 -7.58
C LEU A 423 22.07 10.55 -7.40
N ASP A 424 22.51 11.79 -7.27
CA ASP A 424 23.93 12.14 -7.08
C ASP A 424 24.20 12.80 -5.72
N ASP A 425 25.41 12.64 -5.21
CA ASP A 425 25.88 13.23 -3.96
C ASP A 425 26.46 14.65 -4.16
N GLY A 426 26.28 15.24 -5.34
CA GLY A 426 26.88 16.49 -5.80
C GLY A 426 28.19 16.31 -6.56
N THR A 427 28.68 15.07 -6.70
CA THR A 427 29.91 14.72 -7.43
C THR A 427 29.72 13.62 -8.46
N LYS A 428 28.97 12.57 -8.11
CA LYS A 428 28.70 11.42 -8.96
C LYS A 428 27.37 10.74 -8.57
N PRO A 429 26.77 9.96 -9.47
CA PRO A 429 25.62 9.13 -9.12
C PRO A 429 25.94 8.13 -8.01
N VAL A 430 25.00 7.98 -7.06
CA VAL A 430 25.11 7.04 -5.91
C VAL A 430 23.94 6.06 -5.87
N ALA A 431 22.83 6.35 -6.57
CA ALA A 431 21.66 5.49 -6.68
C ALA A 431 20.86 5.78 -7.96
N VAL A 432 19.92 4.92 -8.27
CA VAL A 432 18.90 5.13 -9.31
C VAL A 432 17.54 5.21 -8.63
N GLU A 433 16.73 6.18 -9.02
CA GLU A 433 15.35 6.30 -8.57
C GLU A 433 14.37 5.97 -9.69
N PHE A 434 13.37 5.16 -9.37
CA PHE A 434 12.20 4.90 -10.19
C PHE A 434 10.96 5.42 -9.46
N VAL A 435 10.27 6.36 -10.07
CA VAL A 435 8.98 6.89 -9.59
C VAL A 435 7.90 6.20 -10.40
N SER A 436 7.01 5.49 -9.72
CA SER A 436 5.86 4.85 -10.34
C SER A 436 4.77 5.87 -10.62
N THR A 437 4.15 5.76 -11.77
CA THR A 437 2.92 6.50 -12.05
C THR A 437 1.76 6.00 -11.18
N SER A 438 0.65 6.74 -11.18
CA SER A 438 -0.58 6.36 -10.48
C SER A 438 -1.36 5.25 -11.20
N ILE A 439 -2.19 4.53 -10.45
CA ILE A 439 -3.17 3.58 -11.00
C ILE A 439 -4.26 4.31 -11.79
N SER A 440 -4.76 5.44 -11.28
CA SER A 440 -5.88 6.18 -11.89
C SER A 440 -5.83 7.69 -11.68
N SER A 441 -5.10 8.19 -10.68
CA SER A 441 -5.05 9.62 -10.36
C SER A 441 -4.58 10.45 -11.54
N GLY A 442 -5.36 11.48 -11.92
CA GLY A 442 -5.07 12.34 -13.06
C GLY A 442 -5.64 11.85 -14.39
N GLY A 443 -6.57 10.87 -14.40
CA GLY A 443 -7.25 10.37 -15.61
C GLY A 443 -6.33 9.55 -16.52
N ASP A 444 -6.55 9.56 -17.83
CA ASP A 444 -5.82 8.69 -18.78
C ASP A 444 -4.34 9.06 -18.91
N GLY A 445 -4.02 10.35 -18.77
CA GLY A 445 -2.68 10.86 -19.04
C GLY A 445 -2.31 10.82 -20.53
N SER A 446 -1.04 10.99 -20.80
CA SER A 446 -0.49 10.99 -22.16
C SER A 446 0.94 10.41 -22.17
N ASP A 447 1.53 10.21 -23.33
CA ASP A 447 2.94 9.75 -23.37
C ASP A 447 3.86 10.79 -22.72
N LEU A 448 3.69 12.06 -23.06
CA LEU A 448 4.39 13.19 -22.48
C LEU A 448 3.39 14.31 -22.16
N ARG A 449 3.41 14.80 -20.94
CA ARG A 449 2.66 15.99 -20.52
C ARG A 449 3.29 17.23 -21.18
N PRO A 450 2.49 18.26 -21.55
CA PRO A 450 3.04 19.53 -22.00
C PRO A 450 4.11 20.06 -21.03
N GLY A 451 5.27 20.48 -21.55
CA GLY A 451 6.42 20.95 -20.77
C GLY A 451 7.40 19.84 -20.31
N SER A 452 7.11 18.55 -20.54
CA SER A 452 8.02 17.46 -20.20
C SER A 452 9.39 17.58 -20.86
N ASP A 453 9.46 18.12 -22.07
CA ASP A 453 10.71 18.38 -22.79
C ASP A 453 11.57 19.46 -22.10
N ILE A 454 10.93 20.46 -21.51
CA ILE A 454 11.61 21.51 -20.72
C ILE A 454 12.16 20.90 -19.43
N ILE A 455 11.35 20.10 -18.73
CA ILE A 455 11.80 19.40 -17.51
C ILE A 455 13.00 18.51 -17.81
N LEU A 456 13.00 17.75 -18.90
CA LEU A 456 14.13 16.91 -19.31
C LEU A 456 15.38 17.75 -19.62
N LYS A 457 15.25 18.91 -20.25
CA LYS A 457 16.38 19.83 -20.54
C LYS A 457 16.95 20.45 -19.28
N ASN A 458 16.09 20.83 -18.31
CA ASN A 458 16.53 21.45 -17.07
C ASN A 458 17.17 20.42 -16.10
N ASN A 459 16.92 19.10 -16.29
CA ASN A 459 17.28 18.05 -15.34
C ASN A 459 18.07 16.93 -16.02
N THR A 460 19.38 17.11 -16.20
CA THR A 460 20.23 16.13 -16.88
C THR A 460 20.32 14.78 -16.18
N GLN A 461 20.05 14.72 -14.87
CA GLN A 461 19.95 13.49 -14.07
C GLN A 461 18.68 12.68 -14.40
N LEU A 462 17.59 13.32 -14.86
CA LEU A 462 16.36 12.66 -15.31
C LEU A 462 16.62 12.00 -16.68
N LYS A 463 16.26 10.71 -16.79
CA LYS A 463 16.49 9.90 -18.00
C LYS A 463 15.22 9.45 -18.69
N PHE A 464 14.11 9.39 -17.94
CA PHE A 464 12.82 8.96 -18.43
C PHE A 464 11.70 9.74 -17.74
N ILE A 465 10.68 10.10 -18.51
CA ILE A 465 9.42 10.69 -18.06
C ILE A 465 8.29 10.15 -18.92
N ASN A 466 7.15 9.83 -18.31
CA ASN A 466 5.93 9.41 -19.01
C ASN A 466 4.72 9.68 -18.11
N ASP A 467 3.59 10.10 -18.69
CA ASP A 467 2.41 10.54 -17.93
C ASP A 467 1.21 9.58 -18.03
N GLN A 468 1.35 8.39 -18.60
CA GLN A 468 0.28 7.39 -18.63
C GLN A 468 0.14 6.67 -17.29
N ARG A 469 -1.10 6.26 -16.97
CA ARG A 469 -1.42 5.48 -15.74
C ARG A 469 -0.90 4.06 -15.84
N GLY A 470 -0.74 3.38 -14.70
CA GLY A 470 -0.27 2.00 -14.67
C GLY A 470 0.47 1.61 -13.39
N TYR A 471 1.52 0.83 -13.53
CA TYR A 471 2.36 0.35 -12.42
C TYR A 471 3.77 0.03 -12.93
N LEU A 472 4.71 -0.19 -12.01
CA LEU A 472 6.02 -0.75 -12.36
C LEU A 472 6.07 -2.24 -12.04
N THR A 473 6.79 -3.01 -12.87
CA THR A 473 7.29 -4.34 -12.49
C THR A 473 8.79 -4.30 -12.37
N CYS A 474 9.31 -4.87 -11.29
CA CYS A 474 10.74 -4.97 -11.02
C CYS A 474 11.18 -6.43 -11.10
N GLU A 475 12.28 -6.69 -11.81
CA GLU A 475 12.96 -7.97 -11.91
C GLU A 475 14.39 -7.79 -11.41
N VAL A 476 14.74 -8.49 -10.35
CA VAL A 476 16.04 -8.36 -9.68
C VAL A 476 16.80 -9.68 -9.79
N THR A 477 18.00 -9.60 -10.34
CA THR A 477 18.97 -10.70 -10.38
C THR A 477 20.25 -10.32 -9.65
N PRO A 478 21.20 -11.24 -9.41
CA PRO A 478 22.49 -10.88 -8.84
C PRO A 478 23.27 -9.80 -9.62
N ASP A 479 23.02 -9.69 -10.92
CA ASP A 479 23.85 -8.88 -11.83
C ASP A 479 23.14 -7.62 -12.35
N ALA A 480 21.80 -7.59 -12.30
CA ALA A 480 21.01 -6.48 -12.82
C ALA A 480 19.68 -6.30 -12.07
N TRP A 481 19.23 -5.04 -12.03
CA TRP A 481 17.87 -4.65 -11.66
C TRP A 481 17.18 -4.11 -12.91
N THR A 482 16.08 -4.74 -13.32
CA THR A 482 15.28 -4.31 -14.46
C THR A 482 13.90 -3.85 -14.00
N THR A 483 13.54 -2.60 -14.33
CA THR A 483 12.21 -2.03 -14.09
C THR A 483 11.49 -1.82 -15.40
N ARG A 484 10.23 -2.28 -15.51
CA ARG A 484 9.38 -2.00 -16.67
C ARG A 484 8.26 -1.06 -16.27
N ALA A 485 8.10 0.01 -17.03
CA ALA A 485 6.94 0.89 -16.91
C ALA A 485 5.78 0.27 -17.71
N MET A 486 4.83 -0.28 -16.97
CA MET A 486 3.61 -0.89 -17.50
C MET A 486 2.52 0.18 -17.56
N VAL A 487 2.12 0.59 -18.75
CA VAL A 487 1.20 1.73 -18.92
C VAL A 487 -0.10 1.33 -19.60
N MET A 488 -1.18 1.94 -19.12
CA MET A 488 -2.53 1.82 -19.67
C MET A 488 -2.72 2.75 -20.87
N ASP A 489 -3.51 2.34 -21.83
CA ASP A 489 -3.99 3.21 -22.91
C ASP A 489 -5.11 4.13 -22.43
N GLN A 490 -5.94 3.67 -21.47
CA GLN A 490 -6.99 4.46 -20.83
C GLN A 490 -7.37 3.87 -19.47
N VAL A 491 -7.85 4.73 -18.57
CA VAL A 491 -8.48 4.38 -17.28
C VAL A 491 -9.88 5.03 -17.13
N SER A 492 -10.21 5.97 -18.00
CA SER A 492 -11.49 6.69 -17.98
C SER A 492 -12.68 5.85 -18.47
N ALA A 493 -12.43 4.74 -19.18
CA ALA A 493 -13.46 3.86 -19.73
C ALA A 493 -13.09 2.38 -19.53
N PRO A 494 -14.10 1.47 -19.52
CA PRO A 494 -13.84 0.04 -19.44
C PRO A 494 -13.01 -0.51 -20.60
N GLY A 495 -12.21 -1.55 -20.34
CA GLY A 495 -11.48 -2.28 -21.39
C GLY A 495 -10.07 -1.79 -21.68
N GLY A 496 -9.53 -0.88 -20.85
CA GLY A 496 -8.14 -0.41 -20.98
C GLY A 496 -7.13 -1.55 -21.08
N GLN A 497 -6.16 -1.39 -22.01
CA GLN A 497 -5.11 -2.36 -22.27
C GLN A 497 -3.79 -1.88 -21.69
N ILE A 498 -2.96 -2.83 -21.29
CA ILE A 498 -1.63 -2.53 -20.75
C ILE A 498 -0.54 -2.88 -21.74
N ARG A 499 0.54 -2.09 -21.73
CA ARG A 499 1.75 -2.35 -22.51
C ARG A 499 3.00 -1.93 -21.74
N THR A 500 4.13 -2.53 -22.07
CA THR A 500 5.43 -2.01 -21.62
C THR A 500 5.77 -0.76 -22.41
N ARG A 501 5.92 0.39 -21.71
CA ARG A 501 6.33 1.67 -22.32
C ARG A 501 7.85 1.80 -22.38
N ALA A 502 8.53 1.32 -21.36
CA ALA A 502 9.99 1.32 -21.30
C ALA A 502 10.49 0.17 -20.43
N THR A 503 11.64 -0.36 -20.79
CA THR A 503 12.43 -1.27 -19.97
C THR A 503 13.70 -0.57 -19.55
N MET A 504 13.93 -0.47 -18.25
CA MET A 504 15.00 0.31 -17.64
C MET A 504 15.88 -0.62 -16.82
N THR A 505 17.18 -0.66 -17.11
CA THR A 505 18.10 -1.61 -16.48
C THR A 505 19.25 -0.88 -15.79
N VAL A 506 19.51 -1.27 -14.55
CA VAL A 506 20.65 -0.85 -13.73
C VAL A 506 21.60 -2.05 -13.61
N PRO A 507 22.83 -1.97 -14.13
CA PRO A 507 23.83 -3.00 -13.91
C PRO A 507 24.35 -2.92 -12.46
N ARG A 508 24.68 -4.06 -11.86
CA ARG A 508 25.32 -4.09 -10.56
C ARG A 508 26.74 -3.53 -10.64
N GLY A 509 27.14 -2.79 -9.61
CA GLY A 509 28.51 -2.24 -9.49
C GLY A 509 28.70 -0.86 -10.12
N ALA A 510 27.66 -0.30 -10.74
CA ALA A 510 27.69 1.08 -11.22
C ALA A 510 26.29 1.68 -11.21
N PRO A 511 26.04 2.81 -10.53
CA PRO A 511 24.78 3.51 -10.62
C PRO A 511 24.62 4.14 -12.01
N GLY A 512 24.18 3.33 -12.98
CA GLY A 512 23.89 3.69 -14.36
C GLY A 512 22.51 3.23 -14.76
N LEU A 513 21.91 3.85 -15.78
CA LEU A 513 20.57 3.53 -16.24
C LEU A 513 20.58 3.44 -17.76
N SER A 514 20.26 2.26 -18.30
CA SER A 514 19.97 2.04 -19.72
C SER A 514 18.47 1.89 -19.93
N ILE A 515 17.94 2.44 -21.02
CA ILE A 515 16.51 2.47 -21.34
C ILE A 515 16.31 1.96 -22.77
N SER A 516 15.36 1.03 -22.94
CA SER A 516 14.94 0.46 -24.22
C SER A 516 13.42 0.43 -24.37
#